data_e39ed388222c8304721e8aeb338ff3b4
#
_entry.id   e39ed388222c8304721e8aeb338ff3b4
#
_cell.length_a   1.000
_cell.length_b   1.000
_cell.length_c   1.000
_cell.angle_alpha   90.00
_cell.angle_beta   90.00
_cell.angle_gamma   90.00
#
_symmetry.space_group_name_H-M   'P 1'
#
loop_
_entity.id
_entity.type
_entity.pdbx_description
1 polymer ?
#
loop_
_entity_poly.entity_id
_entity_poly.type
_entity_poly.pdbx_seq_one_letter_code
_entity_poly.pdbx_strand_id
1 'polypeptide(L)'
;MGSANVDAASVKNLSVKWASGAVNIDVVDEGDVIELVETAPRGMTKAQQMRWSVNGDTLSIDYGTWFSCFALGRKDLQVRIPKSCAQNLGAVEIDGASGDYDVNGLGCETLKLKLASGDVDGQHLQADELRVDVASGQLDVEGRFADRVDVRTASGQTRIVCREACPKTIDADIASGSVSVAVPESSGFTARIEKASGRFSSSFSLSQNGNVYTSGDGSASINARLASGEFRIDASN
;
A
#
# COMPACT_ATOMS: atom_id res chain seq x y z
N MET A 1 -23.06 15.64 -2.27
CA MET A 1 -22.59 14.35 -1.77
C MET A 1 -22.93 13.31 -2.82
N GLY A 2 -21.96 12.52 -3.23
CA GLY A 2 -22.14 11.32 -4.03
C GLY A 2 -22.16 10.11 -3.09
N SER A 3 -23.11 9.19 -3.29
CA SER A 3 -23.11 7.91 -2.58
C SER A 3 -23.56 6.80 -3.52
N ALA A 4 -23.05 5.61 -3.31
CA ALA A 4 -23.43 4.42 -4.05
C ALA A 4 -23.32 3.17 -3.16
N ASN A 5 -24.15 2.19 -3.46
CA ASN A 5 -24.08 0.85 -2.88
C ASN A 5 -23.83 -0.14 -4.00
N VAL A 6 -22.83 -0.98 -3.83
CA VAL A 6 -22.42 -2.00 -4.81
C VAL A 6 -22.56 -3.36 -4.17
N ASP A 7 -23.18 -4.31 -4.88
CA ASP A 7 -23.30 -5.68 -4.40
C ASP A 7 -21.91 -6.29 -4.17
N ALA A 8 -21.59 -6.60 -2.91
CA ALA A 8 -20.29 -7.12 -2.52
C ALA A 8 -19.98 -8.49 -3.13
N ALA A 9 -21.00 -9.32 -3.40
CA ALA A 9 -20.81 -10.63 -4.01
C ALA A 9 -20.34 -10.55 -5.46
N SER A 10 -20.54 -9.41 -6.13
CA SER A 10 -20.11 -9.17 -7.51
C SER A 10 -18.66 -8.67 -7.62
N VAL A 11 -18.01 -8.33 -6.49
CA VAL A 11 -16.70 -7.70 -6.48
C VAL A 11 -15.63 -8.65 -5.96
N LYS A 12 -14.60 -8.89 -6.79
CA LYS A 12 -13.37 -9.60 -6.40
C LYS A 12 -12.14 -8.72 -6.49
N ASN A 13 -12.20 -7.63 -7.23
CA ASN A 13 -11.08 -6.72 -7.40
C ASN A 13 -11.51 -5.30 -7.13
N LEU A 14 -10.61 -4.48 -6.54
CA LEU A 14 -10.87 -3.09 -6.23
C LEU A 14 -9.79 -2.20 -6.84
N SER A 15 -10.20 -1.15 -7.56
CA SER A 15 -9.31 -0.12 -8.07
C SER A 15 -9.81 1.26 -7.62
N VAL A 16 -9.01 1.95 -6.81
CA VAL A 16 -9.31 3.31 -6.34
C VAL A 16 -8.27 4.26 -6.91
N LYS A 17 -8.72 5.26 -7.69
CA LYS A 17 -7.88 6.33 -8.22
C LYS A 17 -8.36 7.66 -7.70
N TRP A 18 -7.58 8.26 -6.79
CA TRP A 18 -8.01 9.46 -6.09
C TRP A 18 -6.99 10.58 -6.19
N ALA A 19 -7.44 11.74 -6.64
CA ALA A 19 -6.53 12.83 -6.96
C ALA A 19 -6.15 13.68 -5.75
N SER A 20 -7.10 13.96 -4.84
CA SER A 20 -6.84 14.84 -3.69
C SER A 20 -7.92 14.69 -2.62
N GLY A 21 -7.51 14.71 -1.35
CA GLY A 21 -8.36 14.58 -0.18
C GLY A 21 -8.08 13.30 0.60
N ALA A 22 -8.91 13.00 1.59
CA ALA A 22 -8.79 11.77 2.35
C ALA A 22 -9.53 10.61 1.66
N VAL A 23 -8.91 9.43 1.69
CA VAL A 23 -9.54 8.17 1.28
C VAL A 23 -9.48 7.21 2.46
N ASN A 24 -10.64 6.83 2.97
CA ASN A 24 -10.72 5.84 4.04
C ASN A 24 -11.35 4.57 3.49
N ILE A 25 -10.65 3.45 3.63
CA ILE A 25 -11.13 2.13 3.25
C ILE A 25 -11.20 1.29 4.51
N ASP A 26 -12.42 1.04 4.98
CA ASP A 26 -12.67 0.31 6.21
C ASP A 26 -13.44 -0.98 5.95
N VAL A 27 -13.07 -2.00 6.69
CA VAL A 27 -13.80 -3.27 6.73
C VAL A 27 -14.87 -3.20 7.81
N VAL A 28 -16.10 -3.56 7.44
CA VAL A 28 -17.24 -3.66 8.36
C VAL A 28 -17.60 -5.13 8.58
N ASP A 29 -18.03 -5.46 9.81
CA ASP A 29 -18.24 -6.86 10.20
C ASP A 29 -19.37 -7.53 9.41
N GLU A 30 -20.46 -6.80 9.11
CA GLU A 30 -21.65 -7.32 8.45
C GLU A 30 -22.07 -6.46 7.25
N GLY A 31 -22.77 -7.06 6.32
CA GLY A 31 -23.34 -6.41 5.15
C GLY A 31 -23.16 -7.25 3.88
N ASP A 32 -23.93 -6.90 2.87
CA ASP A 32 -23.92 -7.49 1.53
C ASP A 32 -23.58 -6.46 0.43
N VAL A 33 -23.36 -5.20 0.83
CA VAL A 33 -23.04 -4.11 -0.09
C VAL A 33 -21.76 -3.40 0.31
N ILE A 34 -20.97 -2.99 -0.68
CA ILE A 34 -19.87 -2.04 -0.52
C ILE A 34 -20.48 -0.64 -0.59
N GLU A 35 -20.31 0.13 0.48
CA GLU A 35 -20.80 1.50 0.55
C GLU A 35 -19.71 2.49 0.10
N LEU A 36 -20.06 3.37 -0.84
CA LEU A 36 -19.22 4.45 -1.31
C LEU A 36 -19.87 5.78 -0.92
N VAL A 37 -19.13 6.61 -0.20
CA VAL A 37 -19.59 7.94 0.20
C VAL A 37 -18.52 8.97 -0.12
N GLU A 38 -18.88 9.93 -0.96
CA GLU A 38 -18.04 11.06 -1.33
C GLU A 38 -18.51 12.34 -0.66
N THR A 39 -17.57 13.10 -0.10
CA THR A 39 -17.83 14.41 0.48
C THR A 39 -16.91 15.46 -0.09
N ALA A 40 -17.36 16.71 -0.16
CA ALA A 40 -16.54 17.85 -0.55
C ALA A 40 -16.95 19.09 0.24
N PRO A 41 -16.01 20.05 0.47
CA PRO A 41 -16.29 21.30 1.20
C PRO A 41 -17.35 22.18 0.54
N ARG A 42 -17.56 22.03 -0.74
CA ARG A 42 -18.54 22.79 -1.54
C ARG A 42 -19.48 21.85 -2.28
N GLY A 43 -20.68 22.33 -2.60
CA GLY A 43 -21.63 21.56 -3.41
C GLY A 43 -21.02 21.13 -4.76
N MET A 44 -21.22 19.88 -5.12
CA MET A 44 -20.73 19.28 -6.37
C MET A 44 -21.87 19.14 -7.38
N THR A 45 -21.60 19.43 -8.62
CA THR A 45 -22.44 19.03 -9.73
C THR A 45 -22.29 17.55 -10.03
N LYS A 46 -23.24 16.91 -10.71
CA LYS A 46 -23.12 15.49 -11.11
C LYS A 46 -21.84 15.18 -11.90
N ALA A 47 -21.37 16.12 -12.72
CA ALA A 47 -20.14 15.94 -13.50
C ALA A 47 -18.87 15.95 -12.64
N GLN A 48 -18.95 16.51 -11.44
CA GLN A 48 -17.85 16.62 -10.48
C GLN A 48 -17.82 15.49 -9.45
N GLN A 49 -18.89 14.71 -9.36
CA GLN A 49 -18.94 13.57 -8.45
C GLN A 49 -18.00 12.45 -8.87
N MET A 50 -17.66 11.58 -7.94
CA MET A 50 -16.91 10.36 -8.20
C MET A 50 -17.57 9.56 -9.33
N ARG A 51 -16.76 8.86 -10.07
CA ARG A 51 -17.22 7.86 -11.03
C ARG A 51 -16.90 6.49 -10.49
N TRP A 52 -17.86 5.61 -10.59
CA TRP A 52 -17.64 4.22 -10.24
C TRP A 52 -18.30 3.31 -11.26
N SER A 53 -17.76 2.14 -11.42
CA SER A 53 -18.29 1.10 -12.29
C SER A 53 -17.83 -0.28 -11.84
N VAL A 54 -18.64 -1.29 -12.09
CA VAL A 54 -18.25 -2.68 -11.96
C VAL A 54 -18.11 -3.26 -13.36
N ASN A 55 -16.90 -3.65 -13.73
CA ASN A 55 -16.60 -4.28 -15.00
C ASN A 55 -16.09 -5.70 -14.75
N GLY A 56 -16.89 -6.69 -15.13
CA GLY A 56 -16.66 -8.07 -14.70
C GLY A 56 -16.80 -8.15 -13.18
N ASP A 57 -15.74 -8.48 -12.48
CA ASP A 57 -15.65 -8.57 -11.03
C ASP A 57 -14.80 -7.46 -10.38
N THR A 58 -14.49 -6.41 -11.15
CA THR A 58 -13.66 -5.29 -10.70
C THR A 58 -14.49 -4.04 -10.43
N LEU A 59 -14.51 -3.58 -9.18
CA LEU A 59 -15.04 -2.29 -8.80
C LEU A 59 -13.95 -1.23 -9.01
N SER A 60 -14.23 -0.29 -9.91
CA SER A 60 -13.37 0.88 -10.16
C SER A 60 -14.02 2.13 -9.60
N ILE A 61 -13.25 2.91 -8.83
CA ILE A 61 -13.68 4.16 -8.21
C ILE A 61 -12.66 5.24 -8.61
N ASP A 62 -13.15 6.26 -9.33
CA ASP A 62 -12.33 7.36 -9.82
C ASP A 62 -12.78 8.69 -9.23
N TYR A 63 -11.83 9.59 -8.97
CA TYR A 63 -12.07 10.95 -8.46
C TYR A 63 -13.09 11.74 -9.29
N GLY A 64 -13.24 11.44 -10.57
CA GLY A 64 -14.09 12.14 -11.52
C GLY A 64 -13.33 12.52 -12.79
N THR A 65 -13.72 13.61 -13.44
CA THR A 65 -13.00 14.06 -14.62
C THR A 65 -11.71 14.79 -14.25
N TRP A 66 -10.70 14.78 -15.14
CA TRP A 66 -9.46 15.54 -14.99
C TRP A 66 -9.69 17.02 -14.61
N PHE A 67 -10.72 17.66 -15.18
CA PHE A 67 -11.08 19.04 -14.83
C PHE A 67 -11.64 19.21 -13.42
N SER A 68 -12.14 18.15 -12.78
CA SER A 68 -12.69 18.21 -11.42
C SER A 68 -11.61 18.53 -10.39
N CYS A 69 -10.38 18.06 -10.59
CA CYS A 69 -9.25 18.31 -9.68
C CYS A 69 -8.92 19.81 -9.55
N PHE A 70 -8.99 20.55 -10.67
CA PHE A 70 -8.72 22.00 -10.67
C PHE A 70 -9.89 22.83 -10.13
N ALA A 71 -11.11 22.33 -10.25
CA ALA A 71 -12.31 23.10 -9.91
C ALA A 71 -12.75 22.92 -8.46
N LEU A 72 -12.55 21.75 -7.86
CA LEU A 72 -13.05 21.40 -6.54
C LEU A 72 -11.98 21.34 -5.46
N GLY A 73 -10.72 21.12 -5.83
CA GLY A 73 -9.64 20.91 -4.89
C GLY A 73 -9.79 19.56 -4.16
N ARG A 74 -10.05 19.60 -2.86
CA ARG A 74 -10.14 18.41 -1.99
C ARG A 74 -11.53 17.78 -2.03
N LYS A 75 -11.58 16.44 -2.17
CA LYS A 75 -12.77 15.62 -1.93
C LYS A 75 -12.36 14.40 -1.11
N ASP A 76 -13.20 14.01 -0.19
CA ASP A 76 -12.93 12.85 0.65
C ASP A 76 -13.81 11.67 0.20
N LEU A 77 -13.25 10.47 0.24
CA LEU A 77 -13.90 9.21 -0.11
C LEU A 77 -13.88 8.27 1.09
N GLN A 78 -15.05 7.75 1.43
CA GLN A 78 -15.22 6.65 2.35
C GLN A 78 -15.66 5.41 1.59
N VAL A 79 -14.95 4.32 1.74
CA VAL A 79 -15.29 2.99 1.19
C VAL A 79 -15.45 2.04 2.36
N ARG A 80 -16.65 1.46 2.54
CA ARG A 80 -16.91 0.45 3.56
C ARG A 80 -17.17 -0.88 2.88
N ILE A 81 -16.36 -1.88 3.22
CA ILE A 81 -16.38 -3.18 2.58
C ILE A 81 -16.77 -4.24 3.61
N PRO A 82 -17.82 -5.04 3.37
CA PRO A 82 -18.16 -6.17 4.24
C PRO A 82 -16.98 -7.14 4.37
N LYS A 83 -16.75 -7.63 5.58
CA LYS A 83 -15.64 -8.53 5.90
C LYS A 83 -15.60 -9.78 5.02
N SER A 84 -16.76 -10.31 4.66
CA SER A 84 -16.88 -11.46 3.74
C SER A 84 -16.30 -11.21 2.36
N CYS A 85 -16.36 -9.97 1.86
CA CYS A 85 -15.75 -9.54 0.61
C CYS A 85 -14.29 -9.13 0.83
N ALA A 86 -14.05 -8.30 1.84
CA ALA A 86 -12.75 -7.67 2.10
C ALA A 86 -11.60 -8.65 2.36
N GLN A 87 -11.90 -9.86 2.82
CA GLN A 87 -10.89 -10.89 3.12
C GLN A 87 -10.61 -11.85 1.96
N ASN A 88 -11.31 -11.71 0.84
CA ASN A 88 -11.21 -12.62 -0.30
C ASN A 88 -11.06 -11.85 -1.63
N LEU A 89 -10.42 -10.69 -1.59
CA LEU A 89 -10.16 -9.93 -2.80
C LEU A 89 -8.96 -10.55 -3.56
N GLY A 90 -9.00 -10.52 -4.87
CA GLY A 90 -7.88 -10.86 -5.74
C GLY A 90 -6.89 -9.71 -5.79
N ALA A 91 -7.18 -8.69 -6.58
CA ALA A 91 -6.31 -7.53 -6.71
C ALA A 91 -6.96 -6.27 -6.10
N VAL A 92 -6.18 -5.55 -5.30
CA VAL A 92 -6.51 -4.22 -4.80
C VAL A 92 -5.45 -3.23 -5.29
N GLU A 93 -5.85 -2.22 -6.04
CA GLU A 93 -4.99 -1.13 -6.48
C GLU A 93 -5.50 0.21 -5.93
N ILE A 94 -4.63 0.94 -5.22
CA ILE A 94 -4.87 2.29 -4.72
C ILE A 94 -3.84 3.20 -5.37
N ASP A 95 -4.29 4.15 -6.19
CA ASP A 95 -3.46 5.08 -6.95
C ASP A 95 -3.80 6.51 -6.47
N GLY A 96 -2.91 7.05 -5.64
CA GLY A 96 -3.04 8.35 -5.00
C GLY A 96 -2.16 9.40 -5.67
N ALA A 97 -2.76 10.50 -6.13
CA ALA A 97 -1.95 11.61 -6.60
C ALA A 97 -1.50 12.51 -5.45
N SER A 98 -2.43 12.88 -4.55
CA SER A 98 -2.15 13.74 -3.39
C SER A 98 -3.26 13.56 -2.34
N GLY A 99 -2.91 13.42 -1.08
CA GLY A 99 -3.88 13.25 0.00
C GLY A 99 -3.46 12.21 1.02
N ASP A 100 -4.39 11.89 1.91
CA ASP A 100 -4.21 10.97 3.02
C ASP A 100 -5.04 9.72 2.77
N TYR A 101 -4.42 8.56 2.82
CA TYR A 101 -5.05 7.27 2.52
C TYR A 101 -4.97 6.35 3.74
N ASP A 102 -6.12 6.07 4.35
CA ASP A 102 -6.24 5.13 5.46
C ASP A 102 -6.87 3.83 4.95
N VAL A 103 -6.15 2.72 5.10
CA VAL A 103 -6.56 1.41 4.59
C VAL A 103 -6.52 0.38 5.72
N ASN A 104 -7.67 -0.13 6.13
CA ASN A 104 -7.73 -0.98 7.30
C ASN A 104 -8.46 -2.31 7.04
N GLY A 105 -7.80 -3.41 7.42
CA GLY A 105 -8.39 -4.74 7.50
C GLY A 105 -8.56 -5.48 6.16
N LEU A 106 -7.96 -5.01 5.07
CA LEU A 106 -8.07 -5.66 3.76
C LEU A 106 -7.26 -6.96 3.67
N GLY A 107 -7.88 -8.00 3.08
CA GLY A 107 -7.24 -9.23 2.67
C GLY A 107 -7.36 -9.45 1.15
N CYS A 108 -6.24 -9.67 0.47
CA CYS A 108 -6.21 -9.85 -0.99
C CYS A 108 -5.02 -10.71 -1.44
N GLU A 109 -5.03 -11.16 -2.68
CA GLU A 109 -3.86 -11.81 -3.27
C GLU A 109 -2.75 -10.79 -3.57
N THR A 110 -3.11 -9.67 -4.21
CA THR A 110 -2.15 -8.61 -4.56
C THR A 110 -2.66 -7.24 -4.08
N LEU A 111 -1.87 -6.58 -3.24
CA LEU A 111 -2.08 -5.19 -2.83
C LEU A 111 -1.07 -4.29 -3.53
N LYS A 112 -1.56 -3.31 -4.29
CA LYS A 112 -0.72 -2.34 -4.98
C LYS A 112 -1.05 -0.93 -4.53
N LEU A 113 -0.06 -0.28 -3.95
CA LEU A 113 -0.14 1.09 -3.45
C LEU A 113 0.77 1.98 -4.29
N LYS A 114 0.20 2.94 -4.97
CA LYS A 114 0.93 3.96 -5.72
C LYS A 114 0.65 5.32 -5.14
N LEU A 115 1.69 6.08 -4.85
CA LEU A 115 1.58 7.40 -4.28
C LEU A 115 2.51 8.38 -4.99
N ALA A 116 1.93 9.38 -5.65
CA ALA A 116 2.74 10.45 -6.21
C ALA A 116 3.19 11.43 -5.11
N SER A 117 2.27 11.79 -4.19
CA SER A 117 2.53 12.67 -3.04
C SER A 117 1.46 12.45 -1.97
N GLY A 118 1.76 12.73 -0.69
CA GLY A 118 0.83 12.55 0.42
C GLY A 118 1.20 11.36 1.30
N ASP A 119 0.24 10.87 2.09
CA ASP A 119 0.51 9.86 3.11
C ASP A 119 -0.43 8.65 2.96
N VAL A 120 0.12 7.46 3.22
CA VAL A 120 -0.66 6.20 3.31
C VAL A 120 -0.41 5.58 4.66
N ASP A 121 -1.49 5.29 5.40
CA ASP A 121 -1.49 4.47 6.61
C ASP A 121 -2.30 3.19 6.32
N GLY A 122 -1.66 2.04 6.42
CA GLY A 122 -2.26 0.75 6.19
C GLY A 122 -2.14 -0.17 7.39
N GLN A 123 -3.28 -0.56 7.99
CA GLN A 123 -3.29 -1.38 9.19
C GLN A 123 -4.03 -2.70 8.98
N HIS A 124 -3.57 -3.77 9.65
CA HIS A 124 -4.19 -5.10 9.62
C HIS A 124 -4.37 -5.66 8.19
N LEU A 125 -3.40 -5.38 7.32
CA LEU A 125 -3.44 -5.83 5.93
C LEU A 125 -2.99 -7.28 5.80
N GLN A 126 -3.57 -8.00 4.83
CA GLN A 126 -3.14 -9.34 4.47
C GLN A 126 -3.03 -9.42 2.95
N ALA A 127 -1.84 -9.78 2.45
CA ALA A 127 -1.65 -10.00 1.02
C ALA A 127 -0.59 -11.08 0.77
N ASP A 128 -0.71 -11.79 -0.35
CA ASP A 128 0.39 -12.63 -0.80
C ASP A 128 1.50 -11.76 -1.38
N GLU A 129 1.13 -10.76 -2.20
CA GLU A 129 2.07 -9.79 -2.75
C GLU A 129 1.70 -8.36 -2.36
N LEU A 130 2.68 -7.60 -1.84
CA LEU A 130 2.60 -6.16 -1.65
C LEU A 130 3.50 -5.45 -2.67
N ARG A 131 2.96 -4.52 -3.43
CA ARG A 131 3.70 -3.66 -4.36
C ARG A 131 3.50 -2.20 -3.99
N VAL A 132 4.60 -1.51 -3.77
CA VAL A 132 4.64 -0.11 -3.33
C VAL A 132 5.44 0.73 -4.30
N ASP A 133 4.84 1.80 -4.80
CA ASP A 133 5.47 2.80 -5.67
C ASP A 133 5.24 4.19 -5.05
N VAL A 134 6.27 4.77 -4.43
CA VAL A 134 6.19 6.10 -3.79
C VAL A 134 7.14 7.06 -4.50
N ALA A 135 6.59 8.08 -5.15
CA ALA A 135 7.42 9.13 -5.71
C ALA A 135 7.88 10.12 -4.63
N SER A 136 6.94 10.56 -3.77
CA SER A 136 7.19 11.48 -2.64
C SER A 136 6.11 11.27 -1.57
N GLY A 137 6.41 11.60 -0.30
CA GLY A 137 5.45 11.43 0.80
C GLY A 137 5.82 10.29 1.74
N GLN A 138 4.85 9.86 2.55
CA GLN A 138 5.05 8.80 3.54
C GLN A 138 4.11 7.63 3.29
N LEU A 139 4.64 6.42 3.47
CA LEU A 139 3.84 5.20 3.48
C LEU A 139 4.23 4.38 4.70
N ASP A 140 3.26 4.14 5.57
CA ASP A 140 3.39 3.24 6.71
C ASP A 140 2.34 2.13 6.59
N VAL A 141 2.77 0.91 6.39
CA VAL A 141 1.86 -0.23 6.27
C VAL A 141 2.29 -1.38 7.18
N GLU A 142 1.29 -1.95 7.83
CA GLU A 142 1.46 -3.08 8.73
C GLU A 142 0.53 -4.21 8.34
N GLY A 143 1.06 -5.42 8.26
CA GLY A 143 0.26 -6.56 7.90
C GLY A 143 1.02 -7.86 7.76
N ARG A 144 0.33 -8.87 7.22
CA ARG A 144 0.91 -10.14 6.84
C ARG A 144 1.10 -10.15 5.32
N PHE A 145 2.36 -10.24 4.88
CA PHE A 145 2.73 -10.34 3.47
C PHE A 145 3.48 -11.66 3.26
N ALA A 146 2.86 -12.60 2.51
CA ALA A 146 3.33 -13.98 2.53
C ALA A 146 4.48 -14.25 1.55
N ASP A 147 4.34 -13.82 0.32
CA ASP A 147 5.25 -14.22 -0.75
C ASP A 147 6.23 -13.13 -1.13
N ARG A 148 5.73 -11.93 -1.45
CA ARG A 148 6.58 -10.89 -2.01
C ARG A 148 6.24 -9.49 -1.50
N VAL A 149 7.27 -8.72 -1.23
CA VAL A 149 7.20 -7.26 -1.03
C VAL A 149 8.13 -6.60 -2.05
N ASP A 150 7.56 -5.77 -2.94
CA ASP A 150 8.27 -5.02 -3.98
C ASP A 150 8.09 -3.52 -3.71
N VAL A 151 9.18 -2.81 -3.45
CA VAL A 151 9.17 -1.41 -3.04
C VAL A 151 9.99 -0.56 -4.00
N ARG A 152 9.39 0.49 -4.51
CA ARG A 152 10.09 1.53 -5.26
C ARG A 152 9.85 2.88 -4.62
N THR A 153 10.92 3.56 -4.23
CA THR A 153 10.84 4.86 -3.58
C THR A 153 11.79 5.84 -4.24
N ALA A 154 11.24 6.93 -4.80
CA ALA A 154 12.09 7.96 -5.40
C ALA A 154 12.66 8.90 -4.34
N SER A 155 11.82 9.58 -3.52
CA SER A 155 12.28 10.50 -2.47
C SER A 155 11.43 10.46 -1.20
N GLY A 156 10.49 9.54 -1.09
CA GLY A 156 9.60 9.40 0.05
C GLY A 156 10.18 8.58 1.20
N GLN A 157 9.36 8.39 2.21
CA GLN A 157 9.62 7.48 3.32
C GLN A 157 8.64 6.31 3.25
N THR A 158 9.16 5.10 3.28
CA THR A 158 8.34 3.89 3.26
C THR A 158 8.70 3.04 4.46
N ARG A 159 7.71 2.72 5.29
CA ARG A 159 7.82 1.80 6.39
C ARG A 159 6.86 0.63 6.18
N ILE A 160 7.37 -0.57 6.23
CA ILE A 160 6.59 -1.80 6.09
C ILE A 160 6.87 -2.68 7.30
N VAL A 161 5.81 -3.06 8.01
CA VAL A 161 5.89 -3.98 9.15
C VAL A 161 5.25 -5.30 8.75
N CYS A 162 6.09 -6.31 8.55
CA CYS A 162 5.64 -7.67 8.29
C CYS A 162 5.37 -8.37 9.62
N ARG A 163 4.10 -8.68 9.89
CA ARG A 163 3.68 -9.45 11.06
C ARG A 163 3.69 -10.94 10.74
N GLU A 164 3.82 -11.77 11.75
CA GLU A 164 3.76 -13.24 11.71
C GLU A 164 4.94 -13.92 11.01
N ALA A 165 5.32 -13.50 9.80
CA ALA A 165 6.41 -14.11 9.06
C ALA A 165 7.15 -13.10 8.18
N CYS A 166 8.41 -13.37 7.86
CA CYS A 166 9.14 -12.67 6.82
C CYS A 166 8.61 -13.12 5.45
N PRO A 167 8.32 -12.20 4.52
CA PRO A 167 8.02 -12.54 3.13
C PRO A 167 9.15 -13.37 2.51
N LYS A 168 8.83 -14.29 1.59
CA LYS A 168 9.85 -15.09 0.90
C LYS A 168 10.84 -14.23 0.13
N THR A 169 10.35 -13.13 -0.43
CA THR A 169 11.18 -12.19 -1.20
C THR A 169 10.82 -10.74 -0.87
N ILE A 170 11.84 -9.92 -0.65
CA ILE A 170 11.72 -8.47 -0.51
C ILE A 170 12.67 -7.82 -1.53
N ASP A 171 12.12 -7.03 -2.44
CA ASP A 171 12.90 -6.26 -3.42
C ASP A 171 12.67 -4.76 -3.18
N ALA A 172 13.74 -3.97 -3.06
CA ALA A 172 13.68 -2.54 -2.80
C ALA A 172 14.58 -1.75 -3.77
N ASP A 173 13.98 -0.85 -4.54
CA ASP A 173 14.68 0.10 -5.41
C ASP A 173 14.52 1.51 -4.85
N ILE A 174 15.59 2.13 -4.38
CA ILE A 174 15.59 3.39 -3.65
C ILE A 174 16.48 4.42 -4.35
N ALA A 175 15.90 5.51 -4.85
CA ALA A 175 16.67 6.56 -5.49
C ALA A 175 17.31 7.49 -4.44
N SER A 176 16.52 8.19 -3.62
CA SER A 176 17.02 9.07 -2.56
C SER A 176 16.14 9.10 -1.29
N GLY A 177 15.12 8.26 -1.23
CA GLY A 177 14.24 8.13 -0.08
C GLY A 177 14.78 7.21 1.01
N SER A 178 13.92 6.85 1.95
CA SER A 178 14.23 5.84 2.95
C SER A 178 13.18 4.73 2.96
N VAL A 179 13.65 3.50 3.04
CA VAL A 179 12.79 2.32 3.18
C VAL A 179 13.21 1.56 4.43
N SER A 180 12.26 1.32 5.32
CA SER A 180 12.41 0.45 6.48
C SER A 180 11.46 -0.72 6.38
N VAL A 181 11.99 -1.93 6.47
CA VAL A 181 11.19 -3.15 6.54
C VAL A 181 11.44 -3.83 7.88
N ALA A 182 10.39 -4.00 8.66
CA ALA A 182 10.46 -4.73 9.92
C ALA A 182 9.89 -6.14 9.72
N VAL A 183 10.65 -7.15 10.13
CA VAL A 183 10.27 -8.57 10.06
C VAL A 183 10.40 -9.22 11.44
N PRO A 184 9.69 -10.33 11.75
CA PRO A 184 9.80 -10.98 13.04
C PRO A 184 11.25 -11.27 13.44
N GLU A 185 11.58 -11.11 14.73
CA GLU A 185 12.94 -11.30 15.25
C GLU A 185 13.52 -12.70 14.95
N SER A 186 12.65 -13.70 14.86
CA SER A 186 13.04 -15.07 14.49
C SER A 186 13.32 -15.31 13.02
N SER A 187 13.20 -14.27 12.17
CA SER A 187 13.36 -14.41 10.72
C SER A 187 14.81 -14.68 10.32
N GLY A 188 14.99 -15.68 9.46
CA GLY A 188 16.25 -15.89 8.74
C GLY A 188 16.14 -15.29 7.33
N PHE A 189 17.17 -14.55 6.90
CA PHE A 189 17.20 -13.98 5.57
C PHE A 189 18.61 -13.82 5.01
N THR A 190 18.71 -13.77 3.70
CA THR A 190 19.92 -13.38 2.97
C THR A 190 19.64 -12.06 2.24
N ALA A 191 20.32 -10.99 2.62
CA ALA A 191 20.17 -9.67 2.04
C ALA A 191 21.33 -9.32 1.13
N ARG A 192 21.06 -9.06 -0.15
CA ARG A 192 22.03 -8.52 -1.12
C ARG A 192 21.80 -7.01 -1.26
N ILE A 193 22.80 -6.22 -0.89
CA ILE A 193 22.71 -4.76 -0.85
C ILE A 193 23.66 -4.16 -1.90
N GLU A 194 23.08 -3.54 -2.92
CA GLU A 194 23.80 -2.80 -3.94
C GLU A 194 23.60 -1.29 -3.70
N LYS A 195 24.66 -0.56 -3.44
CA LYS A 195 24.58 0.88 -3.14
C LYS A 195 25.66 1.67 -3.85
N ALA A 196 25.28 2.83 -4.40
CA ALA A 196 26.23 3.81 -4.92
C ALA A 196 26.75 4.70 -3.77
N SER A 197 25.87 5.41 -3.06
CA SER A 197 26.21 6.26 -1.92
C SER A 197 25.23 6.16 -0.74
N GLY A 198 24.27 5.25 -0.80
CA GLY A 198 23.25 5.06 0.23
C GLY A 198 23.77 4.37 1.49
N ARG A 199 22.92 4.34 2.49
CA ARG A 199 23.17 3.68 3.78
C ARG A 199 22.34 2.42 3.93
N PHE A 200 22.95 1.36 4.43
CA PHE A 200 22.27 0.16 4.90
C PHE A 200 22.49 0.00 6.40
N SER A 201 21.44 -0.35 7.13
CA SER A 201 21.51 -0.69 8.56
C SER A 201 20.52 -1.81 8.89
N SER A 202 20.79 -2.53 9.98
CA SER A 202 19.91 -3.57 10.47
C SER A 202 20.03 -3.71 11.98
N SER A 203 18.92 -4.07 12.65
CA SER A 203 18.91 -4.46 14.05
C SER A 203 19.28 -5.94 14.28
N PHE A 204 19.35 -6.75 13.22
CA PHE A 204 19.74 -8.14 13.28
C PHE A 204 21.27 -8.33 13.39
N SER A 205 21.68 -9.41 14.05
CA SER A 205 23.06 -9.86 13.98
C SER A 205 23.33 -10.45 12.59
N LEU A 206 24.25 -9.84 11.84
CA LEU A 206 24.51 -10.19 10.45
C LEU A 206 25.91 -10.77 10.26
N SER A 207 26.01 -11.86 9.53
CA SER A 207 27.26 -12.32 8.89
C SER A 207 27.38 -11.64 7.55
N GLN A 208 28.54 -11.04 7.25
CA GLN A 208 28.76 -10.29 6.02
C GLN A 208 29.82 -10.94 5.12
N ASN A 209 29.49 -11.08 3.83
CA ASN A 209 30.43 -11.46 2.78
C ASN A 209 30.24 -10.54 1.56
N GLY A 210 31.13 -9.57 1.41
CA GLY A 210 31.01 -8.54 0.37
C GLY A 210 29.74 -7.69 0.56
N ASN A 211 28.83 -7.73 -0.41
CA ASN A 211 27.55 -7.04 -0.38
C ASN A 211 26.38 -7.96 0.04
N VAL A 212 26.67 -9.14 0.54
CA VAL A 212 25.69 -10.12 1.03
C VAL A 212 25.75 -10.19 2.55
N TYR A 213 24.60 -10.07 3.18
CA TYR A 213 24.39 -10.10 4.62
C TYR A 213 23.42 -11.23 4.96
N THR A 214 23.76 -12.09 5.90
CA THR A 214 22.91 -13.23 6.28
C THR A 214 22.57 -13.18 7.75
N SER A 215 21.31 -13.38 8.08
CA SER A 215 20.76 -13.55 9.42
C SER A 215 20.11 -14.92 9.54
N GLY A 216 20.29 -15.58 10.67
CA GLY A 216 19.66 -16.88 10.94
C GLY A 216 19.99 -17.94 9.89
N ASP A 217 18.97 -18.64 9.40
CA ASP A 217 19.12 -19.70 8.38
C ASP A 217 19.17 -19.18 6.95
N GLY A 218 19.00 -17.85 6.74
CA GLY A 218 19.06 -17.24 5.40
C GLY A 218 17.89 -17.57 4.47
N SER A 219 16.76 -18.03 4.99
CA SER A 219 15.66 -18.62 4.21
C SER A 219 14.92 -17.63 3.30
N ALA A 220 14.75 -16.38 3.73
CA ALA A 220 14.15 -15.34 2.90
C ALA A 220 15.20 -14.60 2.06
N SER A 221 14.81 -14.10 0.89
CA SER A 221 15.68 -13.34 0.00
C SER A 221 15.32 -11.85 0.04
N ILE A 222 16.30 -11.00 0.35
CA ILE A 222 16.12 -9.54 0.35
C ILE A 222 17.12 -8.94 -0.63
N ASN A 223 16.65 -8.15 -1.60
CA ASN A 223 17.49 -7.45 -2.55
C ASN A 223 17.19 -5.95 -2.47
N ALA A 224 18.21 -5.15 -2.21
CA ALA A 224 18.05 -3.70 -2.17
C ALA A 224 19.07 -3.00 -3.06
N ARG A 225 18.59 -2.07 -3.88
CA ARG A 225 19.40 -1.19 -4.71
C ARG A 225 19.19 0.24 -4.28
N LEU A 226 20.28 0.90 -3.90
CA LEU A 226 20.26 2.27 -3.39
C LEU A 226 21.16 3.17 -4.24
N ALA A 227 20.59 4.22 -4.82
CA ALA A 227 21.42 5.27 -5.42
C ALA A 227 22.02 6.16 -4.33
N SER A 228 21.19 6.80 -3.46
CA SER A 228 21.66 7.65 -2.37
C SER A 228 20.78 7.63 -1.10
N GLY A 229 19.81 6.76 -1.05
CA GLY A 229 18.85 6.68 0.07
C GLY A 229 19.32 5.82 1.24
N GLU A 230 18.37 5.44 2.08
CA GLU A 230 18.60 4.54 3.22
C GLU A 230 17.69 3.30 3.10
N PHE A 231 18.27 2.15 3.35
CA PHE A 231 17.52 0.90 3.54
C PHE A 231 17.81 0.32 4.91
N ARG A 232 16.74 -0.04 5.63
CA ARG A 232 16.85 -0.59 6.97
C ARG A 232 16.03 -1.88 7.09
N ILE A 233 16.60 -2.87 7.77
CA ILE A 233 15.91 -4.10 8.16
C ILE A 233 15.87 -4.15 9.67
N ASP A 234 14.67 -4.07 10.25
CA ASP A 234 14.46 -4.04 11.69
C ASP A 234 13.70 -5.29 12.16
N ALA A 235 13.88 -5.65 13.44
CA ALA A 235 13.04 -6.65 14.08
C ALA A 235 11.68 -6.04 14.42
N SER A 236 10.59 -6.73 14.06
CA SER A 236 9.24 -6.39 14.52
C SER A 236 8.94 -7.17 15.79
N ASN A 237 8.42 -6.49 16.79
CA ASN A 237 7.95 -7.09 18.04
C ASN A 237 6.55 -7.69 17.85
#